data_4323a0514b13be04b9f43f8c850c967e
#
_entry.id   4323a0514b13be04b9f43f8c850c967e
#
_cell.length_a   1.000
_cell.length_b   1.000
_cell.length_c   1.000
_cell.angle_alpha   90.00
_cell.angle_beta   90.00
_cell.angle_gamma   90.00
#
_symmetry.space_group_name_H-M   'P 1'
#
loop_
_entity.id
_entity.type
_entity.pdbx_description
1 polymer ?
#
loop_
_entity_poly.entity_id
_entity_poly.type
_entity_poly.pdbx_seq_one_letter_code
_entity_poly.pdbx_strand_id
1 'polypeptide(L)'
;GIGRITQGKVKEGQTVALAKADATGADLVLATDPDADRIGIAVRNDEGEMVLMNGNQTLSMLVYYMLNRWRDLGKLDGSKYVIKTIVTTELVAEICRSFDVPVYNVLTGFKHIASVIKREEAVGREFICGGEESYGFNAGQFVRDKDSQTSAMMVAECAAWAAEQGLTMYQLMQKIYKEYGYRKEGLLSIVRKGITGAQEIREMMDTLRAEPMKDICGRPVCKVVDYLCTEETGLPKSNVLQFFDGEGDVVSARPSGTEPKIKFYFSIKGDDADKRIAALKEQFN
;
A
#
# COMPACT_ATOMS: atom_id res chain seq x y z
N GLY A 1 18.38 -17.83 -6.66
CA GLY A 1 18.09 -17.08 -5.46
C GLY A 1 17.14 -15.94 -5.81
N ILE A 2 15.90 -16.03 -5.33
CA ILE A 2 14.91 -14.97 -5.45
C ILE A 2 15.40 -13.85 -4.53
N GLY A 3 15.93 -12.77 -5.11
CA GLY A 3 16.36 -11.60 -4.37
C GLY A 3 15.19 -11.03 -3.59
N ARG A 4 15.43 -10.65 -2.33
CA ARG A 4 14.45 -9.99 -1.48
C ARG A 4 13.74 -8.88 -2.25
N ILE A 5 12.42 -8.97 -2.39
CA ILE A 5 11.55 -7.87 -2.79
C ILE A 5 11.49 -6.90 -1.59
N THR A 6 12.61 -6.30 -1.27
CA THR A 6 12.71 -5.23 -0.31
C THR A 6 13.22 -4.01 -1.07
N GLN A 7 12.41 -2.99 -1.04
CA GLN A 7 12.69 -1.61 -1.45
C GLN A 7 14.17 -1.33 -1.77
N GLY A 8 14.51 -1.22 -3.05
CA GLY A 8 15.79 -0.75 -3.53
C GLY A 8 16.88 -1.79 -3.87
N LYS A 9 16.67 -3.10 -3.68
CA LYS A 9 17.64 -4.15 -4.05
C LYS A 9 17.09 -5.21 -5.00
N VAL A 10 16.16 -4.83 -5.82
CA VAL A 10 15.43 -5.71 -6.74
C VAL A 10 16.24 -6.09 -8.00
N LYS A 11 17.38 -5.48 -8.25
CA LYS A 11 18.07 -5.56 -9.56
C LYS A 11 18.62 -6.93 -9.96
N GLU A 12 19.04 -7.78 -9.05
CA GLU A 12 19.75 -9.02 -9.44
C GLU A 12 18.86 -10.26 -9.56
N GLY A 13 17.90 -10.47 -8.66
CA GLY A 13 17.01 -11.64 -8.70
C GLY A 13 15.89 -11.54 -9.73
N GLN A 14 15.46 -10.32 -10.05
CA GLN A 14 14.44 -10.07 -11.06
C GLN A 14 15.00 -10.10 -12.48
N THR A 15 16.28 -9.85 -12.67
CA THR A 15 16.92 -9.84 -13.99
C THR A 15 16.66 -11.14 -14.76
N VAL A 16 16.72 -12.29 -14.08
CA VAL A 16 16.47 -13.60 -14.71
C VAL A 16 14.98 -13.78 -15.07
N ALA A 17 14.06 -13.41 -14.18
CA ALA A 17 12.62 -13.55 -14.41
C ALA A 17 12.15 -12.59 -15.51
N LEU A 18 12.64 -11.33 -15.51
CA LEU A 18 12.32 -10.35 -16.53
C LEU A 18 12.90 -10.73 -17.90
N ALA A 19 14.16 -11.18 -17.95
CA ALA A 19 14.78 -11.68 -19.18
C ALA A 19 14.02 -12.91 -19.74
N LYS A 20 13.53 -13.79 -18.87
CA LYS A 20 12.69 -14.92 -19.30
C LYS A 20 11.35 -14.45 -19.83
N ALA A 21 10.72 -13.46 -19.19
CA ALA A 21 9.48 -12.88 -19.67
C ALA A 21 9.64 -12.26 -21.05
N ASP A 22 10.72 -11.52 -21.28
CA ASP A 22 11.02 -10.95 -22.61
C ASP A 22 11.27 -12.03 -23.66
N ALA A 23 12.03 -13.07 -23.33
CA ALA A 23 12.31 -14.17 -24.23
C ALA A 23 11.07 -15.02 -24.60
N THR A 24 10.05 -15.04 -23.75
CA THR A 24 8.82 -15.83 -23.94
C THR A 24 7.63 -14.99 -24.36
N GLY A 25 7.75 -13.66 -24.40
CA GLY A 25 6.64 -12.74 -24.66
C GLY A 25 5.58 -12.75 -23.57
N ALA A 26 5.96 -13.03 -22.31
CA ALA A 26 5.02 -13.03 -21.19
C ALA A 26 4.55 -11.60 -20.88
N ASP A 27 3.27 -11.45 -20.54
CA ASP A 27 2.66 -10.16 -20.19
C ASP A 27 2.72 -9.88 -18.68
N LEU A 28 2.94 -10.92 -17.89
CA LEU A 28 2.91 -10.86 -16.43
C LEU A 28 4.01 -11.73 -15.84
N VAL A 29 4.70 -11.19 -14.82
CA VAL A 29 5.64 -11.93 -13.97
C VAL A 29 5.13 -11.89 -12.54
N LEU A 30 5.09 -13.04 -11.89
CA LEU A 30 4.73 -13.23 -10.49
C LEU A 30 5.95 -13.74 -9.73
N ALA A 31 6.26 -13.12 -8.61
CA ALA A 31 7.37 -13.53 -7.75
C ALA A 31 6.93 -13.50 -6.28
N THR A 32 7.10 -14.63 -5.60
CA THR A 32 6.86 -14.73 -4.15
C THR A 32 8.18 -14.60 -3.39
N ASP A 33 8.11 -14.17 -2.14
CA ASP A 33 9.25 -14.20 -1.25
C ASP A 33 9.45 -15.63 -0.64
N PRO A 34 10.56 -15.87 0.05
CA PRO A 34 10.83 -17.21 0.63
C PRO A 34 9.82 -17.66 1.67
N ASP A 35 9.16 -16.72 2.36
CA ASP A 35 8.15 -17.02 3.37
C ASP A 35 6.78 -17.31 2.73
N ALA A 36 6.65 -17.11 1.40
CA ALA A 36 5.44 -17.31 0.61
C ALA A 36 4.23 -16.51 1.13
N ASP A 37 4.47 -15.33 1.70
CA ASP A 37 3.45 -14.45 2.25
C ASP A 37 3.28 -13.13 1.49
N ARG A 38 4.18 -12.79 0.57
CA ARG A 38 4.17 -11.58 -0.26
C ARG A 38 4.32 -11.91 -1.73
N ILE A 39 3.74 -11.05 -2.56
CA ILE A 39 3.84 -11.16 -4.01
C ILE A 39 4.30 -9.86 -4.65
N GLY A 40 5.36 -9.93 -5.45
CA GLY A 40 5.76 -8.88 -6.36
C GLY A 40 5.32 -9.21 -7.78
N ILE A 41 4.91 -8.20 -8.52
CA ILE A 41 4.50 -8.38 -9.91
C ILE A 41 5.25 -7.43 -10.84
N ALA A 42 5.50 -7.88 -12.06
CA ALA A 42 5.88 -7.02 -13.17
C ALA A 42 4.89 -7.23 -14.33
N VAL A 43 4.58 -6.17 -15.01
CA VAL A 43 3.61 -6.12 -16.11
C VAL A 43 4.22 -5.40 -17.30
N ARG A 44 3.74 -5.70 -18.49
CA ARG A 44 4.23 -5.08 -19.72
C ARG A 44 3.54 -3.72 -19.91
N ASN A 45 4.33 -2.65 -20.09
CA ASN A 45 3.83 -1.31 -20.42
C ASN A 45 3.47 -1.19 -21.90
N ASP A 46 3.00 -0.02 -22.32
CA ASP A 46 2.58 0.24 -23.69
C ASP A 46 3.76 0.27 -24.69
N GLU A 47 4.98 0.49 -24.19
CA GLU A 47 6.24 0.41 -24.96
C GLU A 47 6.76 -1.03 -25.09
N GLY A 48 6.09 -2.00 -24.48
CA GLY A 48 6.49 -3.41 -24.48
C GLY A 48 7.56 -3.77 -23.44
N GLU A 49 7.88 -2.88 -22.51
CA GLU A 49 8.87 -3.10 -21.46
C GLU A 49 8.21 -3.67 -20.18
N MET A 50 8.92 -4.53 -19.48
CA MET A 50 8.47 -5.04 -18.18
C MET A 50 8.71 -4.02 -17.08
N VAL A 51 7.65 -3.53 -16.46
CA VAL A 51 7.68 -2.57 -15.35
C VAL A 51 7.17 -3.20 -14.06
N LEU A 52 7.85 -2.89 -12.96
CA LEU A 52 7.50 -3.39 -11.64
C LEU A 52 6.36 -2.58 -11.05
N MET A 53 5.34 -3.28 -10.55
CA MET A 53 4.29 -2.67 -9.74
C MET A 53 4.66 -2.72 -8.26
N ASN A 54 4.54 -1.60 -7.57
CA ASN A 54 4.72 -1.59 -6.12
C ASN A 54 3.50 -2.19 -5.40
N GLY A 55 3.64 -2.44 -4.09
CA GLY A 55 2.57 -3.06 -3.31
C GLY A 55 1.28 -2.24 -3.26
N ASN A 56 1.38 -0.92 -3.26
CA ASN A 56 0.21 -0.03 -3.31
C ASN A 56 -0.54 -0.14 -4.64
N GLN A 57 0.18 -0.16 -5.75
CA GLN A 57 -0.41 -0.34 -7.10
C GLN A 57 -1.06 -1.71 -7.23
N THR A 58 -0.37 -2.76 -6.81
CA THR A 58 -0.89 -4.13 -6.84
C THR A 58 -2.17 -4.24 -6.02
N LEU A 59 -2.17 -3.74 -4.78
CA LEU A 59 -3.35 -3.74 -3.91
C LEU A 59 -4.51 -2.95 -4.52
N SER A 60 -4.24 -1.77 -5.09
CA SER A 60 -5.28 -0.94 -5.72
C SER A 60 -5.95 -1.65 -6.89
N MET A 61 -5.17 -2.30 -7.76
CA MET A 61 -5.71 -3.08 -8.87
C MET A 61 -6.56 -4.27 -8.39
N LEU A 62 -6.09 -5.01 -7.38
CA LEU A 62 -6.81 -6.15 -6.83
C LEU A 62 -8.11 -5.73 -6.15
N VAL A 63 -8.09 -4.65 -5.37
CA VAL A 63 -9.31 -4.10 -4.75
C VAL A 63 -10.30 -3.65 -5.83
N TYR A 64 -9.84 -2.90 -6.83
CA TYR A 64 -10.68 -2.45 -7.94
C TYR A 64 -11.30 -3.63 -8.69
N TYR A 65 -10.51 -4.65 -9.02
CA TYR A 65 -10.96 -5.88 -9.66
C TYR A 65 -12.04 -6.58 -8.81
N MET A 66 -11.74 -6.86 -7.55
CA MET A 66 -12.65 -7.61 -6.68
C MET A 66 -13.97 -6.88 -6.45
N LEU A 67 -13.95 -5.56 -6.25
CA LEU A 67 -15.17 -4.77 -6.07
C LEU A 67 -16.03 -4.75 -7.33
N ASN A 68 -15.43 -4.64 -8.53
CA ASN A 68 -16.17 -4.76 -9.78
C ASN A 68 -16.83 -6.14 -9.90
N ARG A 69 -16.07 -7.24 -9.66
CA ARG A 69 -16.62 -8.60 -9.75
C ARG A 69 -17.72 -8.85 -8.72
N TRP A 70 -17.54 -8.38 -7.49
CA TRP A 70 -18.57 -8.53 -6.46
C TRP A 70 -19.83 -7.72 -6.77
N ARG A 71 -19.68 -6.52 -7.33
CA ARG A 71 -20.83 -5.73 -7.82
C ARG A 71 -21.55 -6.46 -8.94
N ASP A 72 -20.84 -6.95 -9.95
CA ASP A 72 -21.40 -7.64 -11.11
C ASP A 72 -22.13 -8.93 -10.69
N LEU A 73 -21.69 -9.56 -9.61
CA LEU A 73 -22.33 -10.75 -9.02
C LEU A 73 -23.45 -10.42 -8.02
N GLY A 74 -23.77 -9.14 -7.82
CA GLY A 74 -24.80 -8.70 -6.88
C GLY A 74 -24.45 -8.99 -5.41
N LYS A 75 -23.16 -9.11 -5.07
CA LYS A 75 -22.70 -9.47 -3.71
C LYS A 75 -22.45 -8.28 -2.79
N LEU A 76 -22.45 -7.04 -3.30
CA LEU A 76 -22.27 -5.83 -2.49
C LEU A 76 -23.60 -5.44 -1.86
N ASP A 77 -23.87 -5.97 -0.69
CA ASP A 77 -25.15 -5.85 0.06
C ASP A 77 -25.06 -4.94 1.30
N GLY A 78 -23.97 -4.16 1.41
CA GLY A 78 -23.72 -3.28 2.56
C GLY A 78 -23.07 -3.98 3.76
N SER A 79 -22.96 -5.31 3.78
CA SER A 79 -22.25 -6.04 4.84
C SER A 79 -20.76 -6.23 4.59
N LYS A 80 -20.29 -5.87 3.40
CA LYS A 80 -18.92 -6.11 2.92
C LYS A 80 -17.97 -5.00 3.34
N TYR A 81 -16.69 -5.33 3.46
CA TYR A 81 -15.66 -4.35 3.80
C TYR A 81 -14.27 -4.75 3.27
N VAL A 82 -13.40 -3.76 3.19
CA VAL A 82 -11.98 -3.87 2.83
C VAL A 82 -11.14 -3.39 4.02
N ILE A 83 -9.92 -3.89 4.16
CA ILE A 83 -8.98 -3.44 5.19
C ILE A 83 -7.66 -3.03 4.55
N LYS A 84 -7.11 -1.89 4.99
CA LYS A 84 -5.76 -1.47 4.65
C LYS A 84 -5.01 -0.96 5.88
N THR A 85 -3.68 -0.90 5.82
CA THR A 85 -2.93 -0.24 6.88
C THR A 85 -2.95 1.28 6.73
N ILE A 86 -2.70 1.99 7.83
CA ILE A 86 -2.68 3.45 7.85
C ILE A 86 -1.63 4.07 6.92
N VAL A 87 -0.58 3.33 6.55
CA VAL A 87 0.48 3.80 5.62
C VAL A 87 0.30 3.27 4.20
N THR A 88 -0.73 2.48 3.95
CA THR A 88 -1.12 2.03 2.61
C THR A 88 -1.87 3.14 1.89
N THR A 89 -1.74 3.22 0.58
CA THR A 89 -2.30 4.28 -0.27
C THR A 89 -3.76 4.61 -0.01
N GLU A 90 -4.10 5.89 0.00
CA GLU A 90 -5.49 6.36 0.08
C GLU A 90 -6.30 6.06 -1.20
N LEU A 91 -5.65 5.69 -2.29
CA LEU A 91 -6.32 5.26 -3.52
C LEU A 91 -7.28 4.09 -3.27
N VAL A 92 -6.91 3.16 -2.39
CA VAL A 92 -7.79 2.06 -1.97
C VAL A 92 -9.06 2.58 -1.31
N ALA A 93 -8.96 3.59 -0.45
CA ALA A 93 -10.13 4.18 0.19
C ALA A 93 -11.02 4.94 -0.80
N GLU A 94 -10.42 5.62 -1.77
CA GLU A 94 -11.14 6.32 -2.84
C GLU A 94 -11.90 5.32 -3.74
N ILE A 95 -11.26 4.21 -4.13
CA ILE A 95 -11.90 3.12 -4.88
C ILE A 95 -13.08 2.57 -4.08
N CYS A 96 -12.87 2.15 -2.84
CA CYS A 96 -13.94 1.55 -2.02
C CYS A 96 -15.13 2.49 -1.83
N ARG A 97 -14.88 3.79 -1.66
CA ARG A 97 -15.94 4.80 -1.53
C ARG A 97 -16.83 4.85 -2.79
N SER A 98 -16.28 4.69 -3.98
CA SER A 98 -17.06 4.68 -5.23
C SER A 98 -17.97 3.45 -5.39
N PHE A 99 -17.75 2.41 -4.57
CA PHE A 99 -18.59 1.22 -4.50
C PHE A 99 -19.47 1.16 -3.23
N ASP A 100 -19.48 2.23 -2.42
CA ASP A 100 -20.15 2.26 -1.11
C ASP A 100 -19.69 1.15 -0.16
N VAL A 101 -18.42 0.74 -0.27
CA VAL A 101 -17.81 -0.30 0.56
C VAL A 101 -16.94 0.33 1.63
N PRO A 102 -17.21 0.07 2.93
CA PRO A 102 -16.40 0.57 4.02
C PRO A 102 -14.96 0.07 3.99
N VAL A 103 -14.02 0.93 4.37
CA VAL A 103 -12.60 0.60 4.54
C VAL A 103 -12.22 0.78 6.01
N TYR A 104 -11.66 -0.27 6.60
CA TYR A 104 -11.03 -0.18 7.91
C TYR A 104 -9.54 0.13 7.76
N ASN A 105 -9.10 1.20 8.38
CA ASN A 105 -7.68 1.52 8.53
C ASN A 105 -7.16 0.85 9.81
N VAL A 106 -6.05 0.13 9.71
CA VAL A 106 -5.42 -0.54 10.85
C VAL A 106 -3.93 -0.17 10.94
N LEU A 107 -3.33 -0.40 12.09
CA LEU A 107 -1.87 -0.28 12.24
C LEU A 107 -1.15 -1.29 11.34
N THR A 108 0.12 -1.02 11.02
CA THR A 108 0.97 -1.93 10.25
C THR A 108 1.16 -3.26 10.95
N GLY A 109 1.06 -4.34 10.19
CA GLY A 109 1.17 -5.72 10.65
C GLY A 109 -0.15 -6.47 10.50
N PHE A 110 -0.08 -7.60 9.83
CA PHE A 110 -1.27 -8.39 9.43
C PHE A 110 -2.13 -8.85 10.60
N LYS A 111 -1.54 -8.98 11.81
CA LYS A 111 -2.27 -9.25 13.04
C LYS A 111 -3.43 -8.26 13.30
N HIS A 112 -3.26 -6.99 12.86
CA HIS A 112 -4.30 -5.97 13.03
C HIS A 112 -5.41 -6.16 12.00
N ILE A 113 -5.08 -6.56 10.77
CA ILE A 113 -6.04 -6.96 9.75
C ILE A 113 -6.85 -8.17 10.26
N ALA A 114 -6.18 -9.22 10.71
CA ALA A 114 -6.80 -10.43 11.24
C ALA A 114 -7.71 -10.14 12.45
N SER A 115 -7.32 -9.20 13.31
CA SER A 115 -8.14 -8.77 14.46
C SER A 115 -9.46 -8.14 14.04
N VAL A 116 -9.44 -7.29 12.99
CA VAL A 116 -10.66 -6.69 12.44
C VAL A 116 -11.53 -7.75 11.77
N ILE A 117 -10.93 -8.65 10.97
CA ILE A 117 -11.69 -9.77 10.35
C ILE A 117 -12.43 -10.56 11.42
N LYS A 118 -11.74 -10.95 12.50
CA LYS A 118 -12.36 -11.71 13.61
C LYS A 118 -13.52 -10.94 14.27
N ARG A 119 -13.36 -9.64 14.48
CA ARG A 119 -14.37 -8.79 15.11
C ARG A 119 -15.60 -8.64 14.23
N GLU A 120 -15.41 -8.34 12.95
CA GLU A 120 -16.51 -8.08 12.01
C GLU A 120 -17.27 -9.36 11.62
N GLU A 121 -16.57 -10.49 11.53
CA GLU A 121 -17.17 -11.82 11.32
C GLU A 121 -18.16 -12.17 12.44
N ALA A 122 -17.83 -11.82 13.69
CA ALA A 122 -18.70 -12.06 14.84
C ALA A 122 -20.06 -11.33 14.77
N VAL A 123 -20.14 -10.27 13.96
CA VAL A 123 -21.38 -9.52 13.72
C VAL A 123 -21.95 -9.74 12.32
N GLY A 124 -21.52 -10.80 11.64
CA GLY A 124 -22.06 -11.23 10.36
C GLY A 124 -21.59 -10.40 9.14
N ARG A 125 -20.52 -9.62 9.28
CA ARG A 125 -19.93 -8.89 8.14
C ARG A 125 -18.88 -9.74 7.43
N GLU A 126 -18.72 -9.50 6.14
CA GLU A 126 -17.84 -10.29 5.29
C GLU A 126 -16.68 -9.47 4.74
N PHE A 127 -15.46 -9.95 4.99
CA PHE A 127 -14.23 -9.39 4.46
C PHE A 127 -14.05 -9.76 2.99
N ILE A 128 -13.90 -8.77 2.13
CA ILE A 128 -13.61 -8.98 0.71
C ILE A 128 -12.12 -9.25 0.54
N CYS A 129 -11.31 -8.26 0.87
CA CYS A 129 -9.85 -8.32 0.75
C CYS A 129 -9.18 -7.19 1.54
N GLY A 130 -7.88 -7.25 1.63
CA GLY A 130 -7.09 -6.21 2.24
C GLY A 130 -5.59 -6.47 2.14
N GLY A 131 -4.80 -5.51 2.55
CA GLY A 131 -3.35 -5.67 2.45
C GLY A 131 -2.53 -4.51 2.97
N GLU A 132 -1.25 -4.63 2.70
CA GLU A 132 -0.21 -3.71 3.11
C GLU A 132 0.56 -3.22 1.88
N GLU A 133 1.10 -2.00 1.97
CA GLU A 133 2.00 -1.42 0.95
C GLU A 133 3.24 -2.27 0.70
N SER A 134 3.59 -3.13 1.65
CA SER A 134 4.74 -4.01 1.61
C SER A 134 4.48 -5.36 0.94
N TYR A 135 3.60 -5.38 -0.07
CA TYR A 135 3.29 -6.53 -0.93
C TYR A 135 2.48 -7.66 -0.27
N GLY A 136 1.98 -7.46 0.96
CA GLY A 136 1.10 -8.40 1.64
C GLY A 136 -0.35 -8.18 1.20
N PHE A 137 -1.02 -9.25 0.75
CA PHE A 137 -2.43 -9.24 0.35
C PHE A 137 -3.14 -10.47 0.88
N ASN A 138 -4.41 -10.33 1.19
CA ASN A 138 -5.31 -11.42 1.56
C ASN A 138 -6.68 -11.21 0.93
N ALA A 139 -7.29 -12.27 0.45
CA ALA A 139 -8.65 -12.31 -0.09
C ALA A 139 -9.49 -13.33 0.68
N GLY A 140 -10.65 -12.89 1.16
CA GLY A 140 -11.57 -13.76 1.90
C GLY A 140 -11.14 -14.03 3.34
N GLN A 141 -11.96 -14.83 4.06
CA GLN A 141 -11.85 -15.03 5.51
C GLN A 141 -11.22 -16.38 5.92
N PHE A 142 -10.91 -17.24 4.96
CA PHE A 142 -10.43 -18.60 5.23
C PHE A 142 -8.98 -18.67 5.70
N VAL A 143 -8.14 -17.68 5.32
CA VAL A 143 -6.80 -17.45 5.86
C VAL A 143 -6.76 -16.09 6.51
N ARG A 144 -6.12 -15.97 7.68
CA ARG A 144 -6.05 -14.70 8.44
C ARG A 144 -4.64 -14.15 8.49
N ASP A 145 -3.91 -14.37 7.44
CA ASP A 145 -2.60 -13.79 7.19
C ASP A 145 -2.41 -13.58 5.68
N LYS A 146 -1.33 -12.94 5.31
CA LYS A 146 -0.88 -12.80 3.93
C LYS A 146 -0.64 -14.17 3.32
N ASP A 147 -1.07 -14.34 2.09
CA ASP A 147 -0.84 -15.56 1.32
C ASP A 147 -0.50 -15.22 -0.12
N SER A 148 0.74 -15.49 -0.50
CA SER A 148 1.21 -15.18 -1.85
C SER A 148 0.62 -16.08 -2.92
N GLN A 149 0.17 -17.28 -2.57
CA GLN A 149 -0.43 -18.20 -3.54
C GLN A 149 -1.82 -17.74 -3.94
N THR A 150 -2.68 -17.45 -2.95
CA THR A 150 -3.97 -16.83 -3.21
C THR A 150 -3.81 -15.49 -3.92
N SER A 151 -2.82 -14.69 -3.50
CA SER A 151 -2.51 -13.42 -4.17
C SER A 151 -2.12 -13.60 -5.63
N ALA A 152 -1.32 -14.62 -5.97
CA ALA A 152 -0.93 -14.94 -7.33
C ALA A 152 -2.13 -15.34 -8.20
N MET A 153 -3.04 -16.16 -7.64
CA MET A 153 -4.30 -16.50 -8.31
C MET A 153 -5.13 -15.25 -8.58
N MET A 154 -5.31 -14.39 -7.58
CA MET A 154 -6.08 -13.16 -7.73
C MET A 154 -5.47 -12.19 -8.75
N VAL A 155 -4.14 -12.09 -8.81
CA VAL A 155 -3.45 -11.29 -9.84
C VAL A 155 -3.67 -11.88 -11.23
N ALA A 156 -3.58 -13.20 -11.39
CA ALA A 156 -3.83 -13.86 -12.67
C ALA A 156 -5.29 -13.69 -13.13
N GLU A 157 -6.26 -13.81 -12.22
CA GLU A 157 -7.66 -13.55 -12.53
C GLU A 157 -7.91 -12.07 -12.89
N CYS A 158 -7.29 -11.14 -12.16
CA CYS A 158 -7.36 -9.71 -12.48
C CYS A 158 -6.80 -9.42 -13.87
N ALA A 159 -5.69 -10.06 -14.25
CA ALA A 159 -5.09 -9.91 -15.57
C ALA A 159 -6.02 -10.47 -16.68
N ALA A 160 -6.63 -11.63 -16.46
CA ALA A 160 -7.61 -12.19 -17.38
C ALA A 160 -8.84 -11.30 -17.53
N TRP A 161 -9.37 -10.79 -16.41
CA TRP A 161 -10.50 -9.85 -16.42
C TRP A 161 -10.17 -8.53 -17.14
N ALA A 162 -8.95 -8.00 -16.96
CA ALA A 162 -8.50 -6.83 -17.71
C ALA A 162 -8.44 -7.13 -19.22
N ALA A 163 -7.89 -8.28 -19.60
CA ALA A 163 -7.80 -8.71 -20.99
C ALA A 163 -9.19 -8.89 -21.67
N GLU A 164 -10.19 -9.38 -20.94
CA GLU A 164 -11.59 -9.44 -21.42
C GLU A 164 -12.15 -8.04 -21.75
N GLN A 165 -11.61 -7.00 -21.14
CA GLN A 165 -11.99 -5.60 -21.41
C GLN A 165 -11.07 -4.93 -22.45
N GLY A 166 -10.15 -5.69 -23.07
CA GLY A 166 -9.16 -5.17 -24.02
C GLY A 166 -8.04 -4.36 -23.36
N LEU A 167 -7.76 -4.57 -22.07
CA LEU A 167 -6.75 -3.86 -21.32
C LEU A 167 -5.62 -4.80 -20.88
N THR A 168 -4.39 -4.29 -20.86
CA THR A 168 -3.30 -4.92 -20.11
C THR A 168 -3.42 -4.55 -18.62
N MET A 169 -2.67 -5.24 -17.75
CA MET A 169 -2.58 -4.86 -16.32
C MET A 169 -2.01 -3.44 -16.13
N TYR A 170 -1.07 -3.04 -16.98
CA TYR A 170 -0.55 -1.68 -16.99
C TYR A 170 -1.65 -0.66 -17.31
N GLN A 171 -2.40 -0.91 -18.38
CA GLN A 171 -3.52 -0.05 -18.81
C GLN A 171 -4.66 -0.04 -17.78
N LEU A 172 -4.90 -1.14 -17.08
CA LEU A 172 -5.82 -1.17 -15.95
C LEU A 172 -5.39 -0.19 -14.85
N MET A 173 -4.09 -0.17 -14.49
CA MET A 173 -3.59 0.80 -13.50
C MET A 173 -3.73 2.24 -14.01
N GLN A 174 -3.45 2.51 -15.28
CA GLN A 174 -3.64 3.83 -15.89
C GLN A 174 -5.13 4.25 -15.89
N LYS A 175 -6.04 3.31 -16.15
CA LYS A 175 -7.49 3.54 -16.04
C LYS A 175 -7.89 3.95 -14.62
N ILE A 176 -7.39 3.24 -13.60
CA ILE A 176 -7.65 3.56 -12.20
C ILE A 176 -7.12 4.96 -11.86
N TYR A 177 -5.92 5.31 -12.30
CA TYR A 177 -5.39 6.66 -12.10
C TYR A 177 -6.21 7.75 -12.81
N LYS A 178 -6.72 7.46 -14.00
CA LYS A 178 -7.60 8.39 -14.72
C LYS A 178 -8.94 8.59 -14.01
N GLU A 179 -9.46 7.55 -13.37
CA GLU A 179 -10.76 7.56 -12.70
C GLU A 179 -10.70 8.24 -11.32
N TYR A 180 -9.63 7.98 -10.53
CA TYR A 180 -9.49 8.45 -9.14
C TYR A 180 -8.42 9.53 -8.95
N GLY A 181 -7.67 9.87 -10.00
CA GLY A 181 -6.51 10.75 -9.95
C GLY A 181 -5.20 9.99 -9.75
N TYR A 182 -4.14 10.48 -10.42
CA TYR A 182 -2.81 9.93 -10.25
C TYR A 182 -2.33 10.14 -8.81
N ARG A 183 -1.75 9.09 -8.25
CA ARG A 183 -1.17 9.09 -6.91
C ARG A 183 0.16 8.36 -6.92
N LYS A 184 1.15 8.95 -6.31
CA LYS A 184 2.48 8.36 -6.14
C LYS A 184 2.75 8.14 -4.67
N GLU A 185 3.25 6.97 -4.35
CA GLU A 185 3.75 6.64 -3.04
C GLU A 185 5.27 6.67 -3.02
N GLY A 186 5.82 7.17 -1.93
CA GLY A 186 7.26 7.22 -1.68
C GLY A 186 7.60 6.73 -0.29
N LEU A 187 8.83 6.27 -0.13
CA LEU A 187 9.38 5.90 1.16
C LEU A 187 10.76 6.51 1.31
N LEU A 188 11.00 7.08 2.49
CA LEU A 188 12.32 7.44 2.99
C LEU A 188 12.59 6.64 4.26
N SER A 189 13.76 6.03 4.36
CA SER A 189 14.18 5.28 5.54
C SER A 189 15.49 5.87 6.05
N ILE A 190 15.45 6.48 7.23
CA ILE A 190 16.60 7.09 7.88
C ILE A 190 17.09 6.14 8.97
N VAL A 191 18.35 5.74 8.88
CA VAL A 191 19.01 4.90 9.88
C VAL A 191 20.01 5.75 10.65
N ARG A 192 19.94 5.73 11.96
CA ARG A 192 20.92 6.36 12.86
C ARG A 192 21.77 5.27 13.50
N LYS A 193 23.06 5.26 13.16
CA LYS A 193 24.02 4.25 13.67
C LYS A 193 24.59 4.70 15.02
N GLY A 194 25.02 3.74 15.84
CA GLY A 194 25.69 3.99 17.10
C GLY A 194 24.76 3.96 18.33
N ILE A 195 25.34 4.19 19.50
CA ILE A 195 24.67 4.07 20.80
C ILE A 195 23.55 5.13 20.94
N THR A 196 23.72 6.31 20.35
CA THR A 196 22.75 7.42 20.40
C THR A 196 21.63 7.30 19.38
N GLY A 197 21.77 6.44 18.36
CA GLY A 197 20.84 6.38 17.22
C GLY A 197 19.37 6.19 17.61
N ALA A 198 19.11 5.35 18.60
CA ALA A 198 17.74 5.14 19.09
C ALA A 198 17.18 6.38 19.82
N GLN A 199 18.03 7.16 20.46
CA GLN A 199 17.62 8.40 21.11
C GLN A 199 17.34 9.49 20.08
N GLU A 200 18.20 9.64 19.08
CA GLU A 200 18.00 10.59 17.97
C GLU A 200 16.65 10.35 17.26
N ILE A 201 16.28 9.08 17.02
CA ILE A 201 14.98 8.75 16.44
C ILE A 201 13.82 9.15 17.36
N ARG A 202 13.95 8.97 18.67
CA ARG A 202 12.92 9.44 19.63
C ARG A 202 12.79 10.96 19.60
N GLU A 203 13.91 11.67 19.65
CA GLU A 203 13.95 13.13 19.60
C GLU A 203 13.34 13.67 18.30
N MET A 204 13.57 13.02 17.16
CA MET A 204 12.91 13.36 15.90
C MET A 204 11.37 13.26 16.01
N MET A 205 10.86 12.20 16.62
CA MET A 205 9.41 12.02 16.79
C MET A 205 8.83 13.03 17.80
N ASP A 206 9.57 13.34 18.88
CA ASP A 206 9.15 14.32 19.88
C ASP A 206 9.13 15.74 19.27
N THR A 207 10.12 16.08 18.45
CA THR A 207 10.14 17.34 17.69
C THR A 207 8.95 17.44 16.73
N LEU A 208 8.66 16.37 15.97
CA LEU A 208 7.52 16.35 15.04
C LEU A 208 6.16 16.48 15.77
N ARG A 209 6.07 16.08 17.04
CA ARG A 209 4.89 16.28 17.89
C ARG A 209 4.78 17.70 18.42
N ALA A 210 5.90 18.22 18.90
CA ALA A 210 5.95 19.58 19.46
C ALA A 210 5.76 20.66 18.38
N GLU A 211 6.34 20.42 17.22
CA GLU A 211 6.31 21.31 16.07
C GLU A 211 5.86 20.55 14.80
N PRO A 212 4.55 20.27 14.65
CA PRO A 212 4.03 19.54 13.51
C PRO A 212 4.33 20.24 12.18
N MET A 213 4.46 19.45 11.13
CA MET A 213 4.54 19.97 9.77
C MET A 213 3.40 20.96 9.50
N LYS A 214 3.74 22.12 8.97
CA LYS A 214 2.75 23.16 8.63
C LYS A 214 2.15 22.98 7.24
N ASP A 215 2.91 22.40 6.33
CA ASP A 215 2.51 22.16 4.95
C ASP A 215 3.16 20.90 4.36
N ILE A 216 2.58 20.37 3.30
CA ILE A 216 3.12 19.31 2.45
C ILE A 216 3.42 19.93 1.09
N CYS A 217 4.68 20.34 0.87
CA CYS A 217 5.12 21.02 -0.34
C CYS A 217 4.25 22.23 -0.70
N GLY A 218 4.02 23.13 0.28
CA GLY A 218 3.27 24.37 0.12
C GLY A 218 1.75 24.22 0.23
N ARG A 219 1.21 23.02 0.44
CA ARG A 219 -0.21 22.78 0.75
C ARG A 219 -0.39 22.69 2.25
N PRO A 220 -1.22 23.52 2.88
CA PRO A 220 -1.36 23.54 4.34
C PRO A 220 -1.79 22.19 4.90
N VAL A 221 -1.14 21.76 5.98
CA VAL A 221 -1.61 20.60 6.77
C VAL A 221 -2.88 21.01 7.49
N CYS A 222 -3.97 20.31 7.22
CA CYS A 222 -5.29 20.56 7.81
C CYS A 222 -5.63 19.59 8.95
N LYS A 223 -4.92 18.45 9.03
CA LYS A 223 -5.15 17.44 10.06
C LYS A 223 -3.84 16.75 10.43
N VAL A 224 -3.62 16.59 11.73
CA VAL A 224 -2.54 15.76 12.30
C VAL A 224 -3.18 14.66 13.12
N VAL A 225 -2.71 13.42 12.96
CA VAL A 225 -3.16 12.27 13.74
C VAL A 225 -1.97 11.69 14.47
N ASP A 226 -2.04 11.69 15.82
CA ASP A 226 -1.06 10.99 16.65
C ASP A 226 -1.65 9.68 17.17
N TYR A 227 -1.08 8.58 16.72
CA TYR A 227 -1.52 7.24 17.12
C TYR A 227 -1.10 6.84 18.55
N LEU A 228 -0.46 7.73 19.30
CA LEU A 228 -0.38 7.61 20.76
C LEU A 228 -1.72 7.95 21.44
N CYS A 229 -2.58 8.73 20.77
CA CYS A 229 -3.91 9.10 21.23
C CYS A 229 -4.95 8.06 20.77
N THR A 230 -5.22 7.06 21.60
CA THR A 230 -6.13 5.95 21.27
C THR A 230 -7.60 6.38 21.25
N GLU A 231 -7.97 7.42 21.98
CA GLU A 231 -9.33 7.95 22.03
C GLU A 231 -9.75 8.56 20.69
N GLU A 232 -8.82 9.25 20.00
CA GLU A 232 -9.09 9.84 18.69
C GLU A 232 -9.07 8.84 17.55
N THR A 233 -8.16 7.86 17.64
CA THR A 233 -7.93 6.92 16.53
C THR A 233 -8.80 5.66 16.60
N GLY A 234 -9.25 5.29 17.79
CA GLY A 234 -9.92 4.00 18.04
C GLY A 234 -9.00 2.78 17.81
N LEU A 235 -7.70 3.01 17.60
CA LEU A 235 -6.71 1.98 17.34
C LEU A 235 -5.79 1.76 18.55
N PRO A 236 -5.12 0.62 18.66
CA PRO A 236 -4.11 0.41 19.68
C PRO A 236 -3.01 1.47 19.64
N LYS A 237 -2.44 1.80 20.80
CA LYS A 237 -1.37 2.78 20.91
C LYS A 237 -0.17 2.41 20.03
N SER A 238 0.27 3.37 19.21
CA SER A 238 1.42 3.20 18.31
C SER A 238 2.17 4.51 18.14
N ASN A 239 3.50 4.43 18.06
CA ASN A 239 4.32 5.62 17.83
C ASN A 239 4.34 5.96 16.34
N VAL A 240 3.25 6.54 15.84
CA VAL A 240 3.08 6.98 14.46
C VAL A 240 2.44 8.36 14.46
N LEU A 241 2.88 9.22 13.55
CA LEU A 241 2.26 10.50 13.23
C LEU A 241 1.84 10.49 11.76
N GLN A 242 0.67 11.04 11.48
CA GLN A 242 0.23 11.30 10.10
C GLN A 242 -0.20 12.76 9.95
N PHE A 243 0.22 13.33 8.82
CA PHE A 243 -0.09 14.71 8.42
C PHE A 243 -0.89 14.64 7.13
N PHE A 244 -2.02 15.34 7.08
CA PHE A 244 -2.92 15.36 5.93
C PHE A 244 -3.09 16.80 5.45
N ASP A 245 -3.02 17.00 4.16
CA ASP A 245 -3.53 18.24 3.54
C ASP A 245 -5.03 18.10 3.20
N GLY A 246 -5.66 19.18 2.75
CA GLY A 246 -7.08 19.16 2.35
C GLY A 246 -7.34 18.52 0.99
N GLU A 247 -6.30 18.14 0.23
CA GLU A 247 -6.40 17.67 -1.15
C GLU A 247 -6.08 16.18 -1.31
N GLY A 248 -5.77 15.51 -0.19
CA GLY A 248 -5.60 14.07 -0.11
C GLY A 248 -4.14 13.60 -0.09
N ASP A 249 -3.18 14.50 0.13
CA ASP A 249 -1.80 14.09 0.40
C ASP A 249 -1.65 13.66 1.84
N VAL A 250 -0.79 12.67 2.05
CA VAL A 250 -0.49 12.13 3.38
C VAL A 250 1.02 11.92 3.54
N VAL A 251 1.55 12.42 4.64
CA VAL A 251 2.90 12.10 5.12
C VAL A 251 2.78 11.37 6.45
N SER A 252 3.42 10.21 6.57
CA SER A 252 3.40 9.41 7.80
C SER A 252 4.81 9.21 8.32
N ALA A 253 5.06 9.47 9.59
CA ALA A 253 6.32 9.22 10.28
C ALA A 253 6.16 8.03 11.24
N ARG A 254 7.01 7.00 11.09
CA ARG A 254 6.95 5.78 11.90
C ARG A 254 8.35 5.27 12.22
N PRO A 255 8.77 5.29 13.49
CA PRO A 255 10.01 4.65 13.90
C PRO A 255 9.87 3.12 13.88
N SER A 256 11.00 2.43 13.68
CA SER A 256 11.08 0.99 13.86
C SER A 256 11.04 0.63 15.33
N GLY A 257 10.37 -0.47 15.67
CA GLY A 257 10.37 -0.98 17.05
C GLY A 257 11.63 -1.77 17.42
N THR A 258 12.45 -2.17 16.45
CA THR A 258 13.58 -3.09 16.66
C THR A 258 14.93 -2.54 16.22
N GLU A 259 14.94 -1.50 15.40
CA GLU A 259 16.15 -0.91 14.82
C GLU A 259 16.15 0.61 15.03
N PRO A 260 17.30 1.25 15.15
CA PRO A 260 17.40 2.72 15.23
C PRO A 260 17.14 3.35 13.85
N LYS A 261 15.91 3.29 13.43
CA LYS A 261 15.45 3.69 12.11
C LYS A 261 14.07 4.33 12.18
N ILE A 262 13.86 5.38 11.40
CA ILE A 262 12.53 5.96 11.15
C ILE A 262 12.20 5.85 9.67
N LYS A 263 10.94 5.61 9.38
CA LYS A 263 10.39 5.59 8.02
C LYS A 263 9.40 6.73 7.86
N PHE A 264 9.56 7.45 6.76
CA PHE A 264 8.57 8.40 6.28
C PHE A 264 7.90 7.81 5.04
N TYR A 265 6.59 7.70 5.10
CA TYR A 265 5.76 7.27 3.99
C TYR A 265 5.09 8.49 3.39
N PHE A 266 5.13 8.60 2.09
CA PHE A 266 4.52 9.69 1.33
C PHE A 266 3.45 9.10 0.42
N SER A 267 2.26 9.67 0.42
CA SER A 267 1.19 9.38 -0.54
C SER A 267 0.72 10.71 -1.10
N ILE A 268 1.15 11.03 -2.32
CA ILE A 268 0.99 12.35 -2.92
C ILE A 268 0.15 12.25 -4.18
N LYS A 269 -0.89 13.09 -4.28
CA LYS A 269 -1.84 13.12 -5.40
C LYS A 269 -1.51 14.24 -6.37
N GLY A 270 -1.58 13.94 -7.67
CA GLY A 270 -1.39 14.89 -8.77
C GLY A 270 -0.20 14.58 -9.65
N ASP A 271 -0.14 15.20 -10.82
CA ASP A 271 0.86 14.94 -11.86
C ASP A 271 2.28 15.36 -11.44
N ASP A 272 2.39 16.24 -10.46
CA ASP A 272 3.65 16.71 -9.88
C ASP A 272 4.14 15.87 -8.68
N ALA A 273 3.48 14.76 -8.39
CA ALA A 273 3.74 13.94 -7.21
C ALA A 273 5.18 13.44 -7.10
N ASP A 274 5.81 13.05 -8.21
CA ASP A 274 7.21 12.62 -8.22
C ASP A 274 8.16 13.73 -7.76
N LYS A 275 7.96 14.95 -8.24
CA LYS A 275 8.75 16.13 -7.86
C LYS A 275 8.56 16.48 -6.38
N ARG A 276 7.32 16.43 -5.92
CA ARG A 276 6.97 16.73 -4.51
C ARG A 276 7.53 15.67 -3.55
N ILE A 277 7.50 14.40 -3.91
CA ILE A 277 8.13 13.33 -3.11
C ILE A 277 9.64 13.52 -3.05
N ALA A 278 10.30 13.93 -4.14
CA ALA A 278 11.72 14.23 -4.12
C ALA A 278 12.04 15.36 -3.13
N ALA A 279 11.30 16.47 -3.17
CA ALA A 279 11.44 17.59 -2.25
C ALA A 279 11.21 17.17 -0.78
N LEU A 280 10.18 16.36 -0.50
CA LEU A 280 9.93 15.84 0.85
C LEU A 280 11.07 14.95 1.35
N LYS A 281 11.65 14.12 0.49
CA LYS A 281 12.81 13.30 0.88
C LYS A 281 14.03 14.14 1.20
N GLU A 282 14.24 15.25 0.51
CA GLU A 282 15.32 16.20 0.82
C GLU A 282 15.08 16.92 2.14
N GLN A 283 13.83 17.30 2.43
CA GLN A 283 13.45 18.00 3.66
C GLN A 283 13.70 17.15 4.92
N PHE A 284 13.51 15.82 4.84
CA PHE A 284 13.68 14.92 5.98
C PHE A 284 15.07 14.27 6.07
N ASN A 285 15.96 14.41 5.08
CA ASN A 285 17.32 13.87 5.11
C ASN A 285 18.28 14.75 5.91
#